data_e8fb7ea540420e8429dff7186d034c71
#
_entry.id   e8fb7ea540420e8429dff7186d034c71
#
_cell.length_a   1.000
_cell.length_b   1.000
_cell.length_c   1.000
_cell.angle_alpha   90.00
_cell.angle_beta   90.00
_cell.angle_gamma   90.00
#
_symmetry.space_group_name_H-M   'P 1'
#
loop_
_entity.id
_entity.type
_entity.pdbx_description
1 polymer ?
#
loop_
_entity_poly.entity_id
_entity_poly.type
_entity_poly.pdbx_seq_one_letter_code
_entity_poly.pdbx_strand_id
1 'polypeptide(L)'
;EAQDAGIAGIDITSVTNKFLKENPGMVRTFVEVTHEANARYNDGKADMNVIAKDAAMDLAGTKKQMGGFEFPNAGTMKSKYMNKGGILMTYLEVMGNMFATSENPALKDYAAVVDTSFLP
;
A
#
# COMPACT_ATOMS: atom_id res chain seq x y z
N GLU A 1 5.43 -15.30 9.82
CA GLU A 1 6.76 -15.92 9.50
C GLU A 1 7.66 -14.96 8.70
N ALA A 2 7.28 -14.52 7.46
CA ALA A 2 8.14 -13.62 6.67
C ALA A 2 8.26 -12.22 7.30
N GLN A 3 7.18 -11.65 7.82
CA GLN A 3 7.18 -10.38 8.55
C GLN A 3 8.01 -10.46 9.84
N ASP A 4 7.94 -11.58 10.56
CA ASP A 4 8.71 -11.80 11.79
C ASP A 4 10.22 -11.89 11.49
N ALA A 5 10.58 -12.33 10.28
CA ALA A 5 11.94 -12.32 9.77
C ALA A 5 12.39 -10.98 9.15
N GLY A 6 11.56 -9.94 9.25
CA GLY A 6 11.83 -8.62 8.67
C GLY A 6 11.67 -8.55 7.14
N ILE A 7 11.06 -9.58 6.54
CA ILE A 7 10.75 -9.62 5.10
C ILE A 7 9.28 -9.23 4.93
N ALA A 8 9.03 -7.99 4.54
CA ALA A 8 7.69 -7.52 4.22
C ALA A 8 7.56 -7.30 2.72
N GLY A 9 6.56 -7.92 2.09
CA GLY A 9 6.05 -7.48 0.79
C GLY A 9 5.03 -6.37 1.03
N ILE A 10 5.29 -5.19 0.53
CA ILE A 10 4.37 -4.06 0.66
C ILE A 10 3.98 -3.61 -0.74
N ASP A 11 2.68 -3.72 -1.05
CA ASP A 11 2.12 -3.15 -2.26
C ASP A 11 1.81 -1.67 -2.02
N ILE A 12 2.35 -0.81 -2.86
CA ILE A 12 2.14 0.64 -2.80
C ILE A 12 1.60 1.17 -4.11
N THR A 13 0.77 2.18 -4.03
CA THR A 13 0.36 2.98 -5.19
C THR A 13 1.13 4.29 -5.19
N SER A 14 1.73 4.62 -6.32
CA SER A 14 2.45 5.88 -6.51
C SER A 14 1.88 6.66 -7.70
N VAL A 15 1.99 7.98 -7.61
CA VAL A 15 1.64 8.90 -8.69
C VAL A 15 2.77 9.90 -8.91
N THR A 16 2.91 10.43 -10.12
CA THR A 16 3.87 11.51 -10.36
C THR A 16 3.41 12.80 -9.68
N ASN A 17 4.36 13.64 -9.28
CA ASN A 17 4.06 14.97 -8.72
C ASN A 17 3.23 15.82 -9.70
N LYS A 18 3.46 15.68 -11.01
CA LYS A 18 2.66 16.34 -12.04
C LYS A 18 1.21 15.90 -11.99
N PHE A 19 0.95 14.58 -12.00
CA PHE A 19 -0.40 14.03 -11.95
C PHE A 19 -1.14 14.46 -10.68
N LEU A 20 -0.46 14.38 -9.52
CA LEU A 20 -1.02 14.80 -8.24
C LEU A 20 -1.45 16.27 -8.25
N LYS A 21 -0.60 17.15 -8.80
CA LYS A 21 -0.87 18.60 -8.90
C LYS A 21 -2.04 18.91 -9.83
N GLU A 22 -2.12 18.20 -10.96
CA GLU A 22 -3.15 18.44 -11.99
C GLU A 22 -4.49 17.77 -11.63
N ASN A 23 -4.47 16.68 -10.86
CA ASN A 23 -5.65 15.83 -10.58
C ASN A 23 -5.81 15.46 -9.10
N PRO A 24 -5.73 16.41 -8.15
CA PRO A 24 -5.79 16.08 -6.71
C PRO A 24 -7.13 15.45 -6.30
N GLY A 25 -8.23 15.83 -6.96
CA GLY A 25 -9.56 15.25 -6.73
C GLY A 25 -9.62 13.78 -7.12
N MET A 26 -9.00 13.40 -8.24
CA MET A 26 -8.94 12.01 -8.68
C MET A 26 -8.11 11.15 -7.71
N VAL A 27 -6.99 11.67 -7.23
CA VAL A 27 -6.15 10.97 -6.23
C VAL A 27 -6.93 10.76 -4.94
N ARG A 28 -7.66 11.78 -4.46
CA ARG A 28 -8.51 11.67 -3.27
C ARG A 28 -9.57 10.58 -3.45
N THR A 29 -10.33 10.63 -4.54
CA THR A 29 -11.36 9.63 -4.83
C THR A 29 -10.77 8.21 -4.91
N PHE A 30 -9.61 8.05 -5.56
CA PHE A 30 -8.93 6.74 -5.63
C PHE A 30 -8.59 6.21 -4.23
N VAL A 31 -8.02 7.05 -3.36
CA VAL A 31 -7.66 6.66 -2.00
C VAL A 31 -8.91 6.33 -1.18
N GLU A 32 -9.96 7.14 -1.26
CA GLU A 32 -11.23 6.91 -0.55
C GLU A 32 -11.87 5.59 -0.96
N VAL A 33 -12.00 5.32 -2.27
CA VAL A 33 -12.58 4.06 -2.80
C VAL A 33 -11.73 2.86 -2.38
N THR A 34 -10.41 2.96 -2.42
CA THR A 34 -9.51 1.91 -1.98
C THR A 34 -9.72 1.60 -0.49
N HIS A 35 -9.79 2.63 0.36
CA HIS A 35 -10.04 2.45 1.79
C HIS A 35 -11.42 1.87 2.09
N GLU A 36 -12.45 2.27 1.34
CA GLU A 36 -13.78 1.67 1.46
C GLU A 36 -13.74 0.19 1.10
N ALA A 37 -13.10 -0.19 0.00
CA ALA A 37 -12.95 -1.58 -0.41
C ALA A 37 -12.21 -2.41 0.66
N ASN A 38 -11.11 -1.88 1.20
CA ASN A 38 -10.35 -2.50 2.28
C ASN A 38 -11.19 -2.69 3.55
N ALA A 39 -11.97 -1.68 3.94
CA ALA A 39 -12.87 -1.77 5.09
C ALA A 39 -13.95 -2.84 4.89
N ARG A 40 -14.54 -2.91 3.69
CA ARG A 40 -15.53 -3.96 3.36
C ARG A 40 -14.93 -5.36 3.44
N TYR A 41 -13.69 -5.53 2.98
CA TYR A 41 -12.99 -6.81 3.11
C TYR A 41 -12.74 -7.17 4.57
N ASN A 42 -12.20 -6.25 5.36
CA ASN A 42 -11.92 -6.46 6.78
C ASN A 42 -13.19 -6.78 7.60
N ASP A 43 -14.32 -6.19 7.22
CA ASP A 43 -15.63 -6.45 7.82
C ASP A 43 -16.28 -7.77 7.35
N GLY A 44 -15.66 -8.51 6.45
CA GLY A 44 -16.23 -9.73 5.86
C GLY A 44 -17.39 -9.47 4.89
N LYS A 45 -17.53 -8.22 4.39
CA LYS A 45 -18.62 -7.80 3.48
C LYS A 45 -18.18 -7.75 2.00
N ALA A 46 -16.93 -8.08 1.70
CA ALA A 46 -16.46 -8.14 0.32
C ALA A 46 -17.06 -9.34 -0.41
N ASP A 47 -17.47 -9.13 -1.67
CA ASP A 47 -17.92 -10.24 -2.53
C ASP A 47 -16.71 -10.97 -3.10
N MET A 48 -16.38 -12.09 -2.47
CA MET A 48 -15.23 -12.91 -2.86
C MET A 48 -15.38 -13.55 -4.24
N ASN A 49 -16.61 -13.69 -4.78
CA ASN A 49 -16.82 -14.20 -6.12
C ASN A 49 -16.43 -13.16 -7.18
N VAL A 50 -16.72 -11.86 -6.90
CA VAL A 50 -16.29 -10.76 -7.77
C VAL A 50 -14.77 -10.70 -7.80
N ILE A 51 -14.13 -10.73 -6.63
CA ILE A 51 -12.66 -10.70 -6.52
C ILE A 51 -12.04 -11.90 -7.26
N ALA A 52 -12.57 -13.11 -7.08
CA ALA A 52 -12.08 -14.32 -7.75
C ALA A 52 -12.20 -14.22 -9.28
N LYS A 53 -13.34 -13.71 -9.76
CA LYS A 53 -13.57 -13.51 -11.20
C LYS A 53 -12.57 -12.50 -11.79
N ASP A 54 -12.37 -11.37 -11.14
CA ASP A 54 -11.47 -10.30 -11.60
C ASP A 54 -10.00 -10.76 -11.56
N ALA A 55 -9.63 -11.56 -10.56
CA ALA A 55 -8.30 -12.16 -10.45
C ALA A 55 -8.07 -13.37 -11.38
N ALA A 56 -9.09 -13.80 -12.13
CA ALA A 56 -9.08 -15.03 -12.94
C ALA A 56 -8.66 -16.28 -12.13
N MET A 57 -9.12 -16.37 -10.89
CA MET A 57 -8.83 -17.45 -9.95
C MET A 57 -10.11 -18.17 -9.52
N ASP A 58 -9.97 -19.41 -9.03
CA ASP A 58 -11.07 -20.05 -8.30
C ASP A 58 -11.28 -19.42 -6.92
N LEU A 59 -12.48 -19.59 -6.36
CA LEU A 59 -12.86 -18.99 -5.09
C LEU A 59 -12.00 -19.46 -3.92
N ALA A 60 -11.59 -20.72 -3.89
CA ALA A 60 -10.79 -21.28 -2.81
C ALA A 60 -9.36 -20.71 -2.84
N GLY A 61 -8.75 -20.66 -4.01
CA GLY A 61 -7.45 -20.04 -4.23
C GLY A 61 -7.44 -18.55 -3.87
N THR A 62 -8.49 -17.82 -4.29
CA THR A 62 -8.66 -16.41 -3.96
C THR A 62 -8.73 -16.18 -2.45
N LYS A 63 -9.57 -16.94 -1.73
CA LYS A 63 -9.69 -16.84 -0.28
C LYS A 63 -8.36 -17.13 0.43
N LYS A 64 -7.63 -18.15 -0.03
CA LYS A 64 -6.32 -18.50 0.52
C LYS A 64 -5.30 -17.38 0.30
N GLN A 65 -5.24 -16.83 -0.89
CA GLN A 65 -4.32 -15.73 -1.22
C GLN A 65 -4.66 -14.45 -0.46
N MET A 66 -5.94 -14.04 -0.47
CA MET A 66 -6.40 -12.85 0.24
C MET A 66 -6.18 -12.93 1.75
N GLY A 67 -6.28 -14.12 2.34
CA GLY A 67 -5.95 -14.35 3.76
C GLY A 67 -4.48 -14.12 4.12
N GLY A 68 -3.59 -14.01 3.14
CA GLY A 68 -2.18 -13.64 3.32
C GLY A 68 -1.92 -12.14 3.30
N PHE A 69 -2.93 -11.32 2.94
CA PHE A 69 -2.79 -9.86 2.88
C PHE A 69 -3.35 -9.19 4.15
N GLU A 70 -2.70 -8.11 4.56
CA GLU A 70 -3.19 -7.19 5.58
C GLU A 70 -3.60 -5.88 4.90
N PHE A 71 -4.83 -5.43 5.14
CA PHE A 71 -5.36 -4.17 4.62
C PHE A 71 -5.55 -3.17 5.77
N PRO A 72 -4.50 -2.45 6.20
CA PRO A 72 -4.59 -1.56 7.34
C PRO A 72 -5.53 -0.38 7.07
N ASN A 73 -6.27 0.05 8.09
CA ASN A 73 -7.04 1.28 8.02
C ASN A 73 -6.12 2.52 8.06
N ALA A 74 -6.67 3.70 7.76
CA ALA A 74 -5.92 4.94 7.68
C ALA A 74 -5.17 5.29 8.98
N GLY A 75 -5.78 5.03 10.14
CA GLY A 75 -5.14 5.26 11.46
C GLY A 75 -3.93 4.36 11.65
N THR A 76 -4.05 3.08 11.33
CA THR A 76 -2.94 2.11 11.38
C THR A 76 -1.86 2.46 10.34
N MET A 77 -2.26 2.87 9.13
CA MET A 77 -1.29 3.34 8.13
C MET A 77 -0.46 4.51 8.65
N LYS A 78 -1.11 5.53 9.21
CA LYS A 78 -0.43 6.71 9.75
C LYS A 78 0.48 6.39 10.93
N SER A 79 0.04 5.53 11.85
CA SER A 79 0.75 5.28 13.12
C SER A 79 1.80 4.19 13.07
N LYS A 80 1.63 3.17 12.22
CA LYS A 80 2.50 1.98 12.19
C LYS A 80 3.37 1.92 10.93
N TYR A 81 2.83 2.35 9.78
CA TYR A 81 3.51 2.16 8.50
C TYR A 81 4.20 3.42 7.98
N MET A 82 3.51 4.56 7.98
CA MET A 82 3.93 5.78 7.29
C MET A 82 4.56 6.84 8.21
N ASN A 83 4.60 6.59 9.52
CA ASN A 83 5.31 7.46 10.46
C ASN A 83 6.83 7.31 10.32
N LYS A 84 7.57 8.26 10.90
CA LYS A 84 9.04 8.18 10.95
C LYS A 84 9.48 6.89 11.65
N GLY A 85 10.28 6.08 10.96
CA GLY A 85 10.71 4.77 11.46
C GLY A 85 9.64 3.68 11.35
N GLY A 86 8.51 3.96 10.70
CA GLY A 86 7.46 2.98 10.44
C GLY A 86 7.86 1.93 9.41
N ILE A 87 7.04 0.90 9.28
CA ILE A 87 7.35 -0.29 8.44
C ILE A 87 7.57 0.11 6.98
N LEU A 88 6.70 0.96 6.41
CA LEU A 88 6.86 1.43 5.02
C LEU A 88 8.13 2.25 4.85
N MET A 89 8.44 3.13 5.80
CA MET A 89 9.62 3.99 5.72
C MET A 89 10.91 3.16 5.73
N THR A 90 11.00 2.19 6.63
CA THR A 90 12.13 1.25 6.71
C THR A 90 12.25 0.41 5.44
N TYR A 91 11.12 -0.07 4.92
CA TYR A 91 11.08 -0.81 3.66
C TYR A 91 11.62 0.03 2.47
N LEU A 92 11.15 1.28 2.34
CA LEU A 92 11.60 2.18 1.27
C LEU A 92 13.11 2.48 1.37
N GLU A 93 13.64 2.68 2.58
CA GLU A 93 15.07 2.90 2.80
C GLU A 93 15.90 1.67 2.38
N VAL A 94 15.50 0.48 2.80
CA VAL A 94 16.18 -0.78 2.46
C VAL A 94 16.14 -1.02 0.95
N MET A 95 14.96 -0.93 0.35
CA MET A 95 14.77 -1.16 -1.09
C MET A 95 15.49 -0.09 -1.92
N GLY A 96 15.38 1.18 -1.52
CA GLY A 96 16.07 2.27 -2.19
C GLY A 96 17.59 2.10 -2.20
N ASN A 97 18.18 1.69 -1.08
CA ASN A 97 19.62 1.40 -1.03
C ASN A 97 19.99 0.16 -1.83
N MET A 98 19.16 -0.88 -1.84
CA MET A 98 19.41 -2.13 -2.57
C MET A 98 19.43 -1.91 -4.09
N PHE A 99 18.55 -1.05 -4.61
CA PHE A 99 18.41 -0.77 -6.04
C PHE A 99 19.07 0.53 -6.48
N ALA A 100 19.79 1.21 -5.59
CA ALA A 100 20.51 2.44 -5.94
C ALA A 100 21.58 2.19 -7.00
N THR A 101 21.67 3.12 -7.95
CA THR A 101 22.73 3.18 -8.97
C THR A 101 23.36 4.56 -8.97
N SER A 102 24.46 4.74 -9.71
CA SER A 102 25.07 6.07 -9.90
C SER A 102 24.14 7.05 -10.59
N GLU A 103 23.24 6.55 -11.46
CA GLU A 103 22.27 7.37 -12.21
C GLU A 103 20.99 7.62 -11.38
N ASN A 104 20.63 6.68 -10.54
CA ASN A 104 19.45 6.73 -9.66
C ASN A 104 19.86 6.40 -8.22
N PRO A 105 20.47 7.34 -7.49
CA PRO A 105 20.89 7.13 -6.12
C PRO A 105 19.68 7.01 -5.17
N ALA A 106 19.85 6.30 -4.05
CA ALA A 106 18.84 6.27 -3.00
C ALA A 106 18.52 7.68 -2.50
N LEU A 107 17.26 7.91 -2.13
CA LEU A 107 16.86 9.19 -1.53
C LEU A 107 17.49 9.31 -0.12
N LYS A 108 17.82 10.55 0.26
CA LYS A 108 18.30 10.85 1.61
C LYS A 108 17.18 10.80 2.65
N ASP A 109 15.95 11.06 2.23
CA ASP A 109 14.76 11.08 3.07
C ASP A 109 13.54 10.65 2.24
N TYR A 110 12.99 9.49 2.57
CA TYR A 110 11.78 8.96 1.92
C TYR A 110 10.50 9.60 2.44
N ALA A 111 10.52 10.34 3.56
CA ALA A 111 9.36 11.08 4.03
C ALA A 111 8.90 12.14 3.02
N ALA A 112 9.81 12.64 2.20
CA ALA A 112 9.50 13.63 1.16
C ALA A 112 8.61 13.07 0.02
N VAL A 113 8.52 11.74 -0.13
CA VAL A 113 7.73 11.08 -1.17
C VAL A 113 6.54 10.28 -0.63
N VAL A 114 6.30 10.34 0.68
CA VAL A 114 5.14 9.70 1.33
C VAL A 114 4.16 10.78 1.78
N ASP A 115 2.98 10.80 1.15
CA ASP A 115 1.93 11.77 1.46
C ASP A 115 0.75 11.08 2.14
N THR A 116 0.50 11.43 3.39
CA THR A 116 -0.62 10.92 4.20
C THR A 116 -1.84 11.84 4.21
N SER A 117 -1.80 12.98 3.53
CA SER A 117 -2.87 13.99 3.56
C SER A 117 -4.15 13.55 2.83
N PHE A 118 -4.05 12.55 1.97
CA PHE A 118 -5.18 11.96 1.25
C PHE A 118 -5.83 10.80 2.00
N LEU A 119 -5.24 10.29 3.08
CA LEU A 119 -5.84 9.24 3.90
C LEU A 119 -7.07 9.77 4.65
N PRO A 120 -8.20 9.02 4.63
CA PRO A 120 -9.42 9.41 5.30
C PRO A 120 -9.30 9.50 6.84
#